data_5db77e07bf4554dfed094c067d126bbd
#
_entry.id   5db77e07bf4554dfed094c067d126bbd
#
_cell.length_a   1.000
_cell.length_b   1.000
_cell.length_c   1.000
_cell.angle_alpha   90.00
_cell.angle_beta   90.00
_cell.angle_gamma   90.00
#
_symmetry.space_group_name_H-M   'P 1'
#
loop_
_entity.id
_entity.type
_entity.pdbx_description
1 polymer ?
#
loop_
_entity_poly.entity_id
_entity_poly.type
_entity_poly.pdbx_seq_one_letter_code
_entity_poly.pdbx_strand_id
1 'polypeptide(L)'
;MAGLIGIGLTGILSHQAALNTTGNNITNANTPGYSRQEVLFETQEGQRTGAGTIGSGVNIADIRRLANEYLVQQVREDSTLFGEQEALNSELSRLDNLLGGETTGLSTALNNFFASLQNAAEDPTSLPQRQLVLSEAQQVVNRFQALNQEFIQQRESIKTQMQQGIKDANTLLKSIAELNLAISESPGIAQGQMPNELLDKRDEKLRQLSELVNIKVSPA
;
A
#
# COMPACT_ATOMS: atom_id res chain seq x y z
N MET A 1 -0.09 35.47 -41.45
CA MET A 1 -0.56 34.45 -42.42
C MET A 1 0.14 33.12 -42.06
N ALA A 2 -0.61 32.13 -41.64
CA ALA A 2 -0.05 30.80 -41.50
C ALA A 2 0.14 30.25 -42.93
N GLY A 3 1.37 30.30 -43.45
CA GLY A 3 1.70 29.65 -44.71
C GLY A 3 1.60 28.15 -44.55
N LEU A 4 1.52 27.38 -45.65
CA LEU A 4 1.47 25.92 -45.69
C LEU A 4 2.57 25.29 -44.81
N ILE A 5 3.75 25.91 -44.75
CA ILE A 5 4.88 25.48 -43.90
C ILE A 5 4.53 25.63 -42.41
N GLY A 6 3.84 26.69 -42.01
CA GLY A 6 3.40 26.87 -40.61
C GLY A 6 2.40 25.80 -40.16
N ILE A 7 1.42 25.50 -41.02
CA ILE A 7 0.45 24.43 -40.77
C ILE A 7 1.17 23.07 -40.62
N GLY A 8 2.11 22.77 -41.52
CA GLY A 8 2.93 21.53 -41.43
C GLY A 8 3.78 21.49 -40.18
N LEU A 9 4.38 22.59 -39.76
CA LEU A 9 5.20 22.69 -38.57
C LEU A 9 4.38 22.40 -37.28
N THR A 10 3.17 22.99 -37.17
CA THR A 10 2.29 22.73 -36.01
C THR A 10 1.94 21.24 -35.91
N GLY A 11 1.66 20.59 -37.05
CA GLY A 11 1.41 19.16 -37.10
C GLY A 11 2.62 18.31 -36.62
N ILE A 12 3.81 18.63 -37.10
CA ILE A 12 5.06 17.92 -36.72
C ILE A 12 5.31 18.09 -35.23
N LEU A 13 5.24 19.28 -34.66
CA LEU A 13 5.49 19.52 -33.23
C LEU A 13 4.46 18.82 -32.33
N SER A 14 3.19 18.86 -32.74
CA SER A 14 2.13 18.16 -32.00
C SER A 14 2.28 16.66 -32.00
N HIS A 15 2.62 16.05 -33.15
CA HIS A 15 2.89 14.61 -33.22
C HIS A 15 4.20 14.22 -32.53
N GLN A 16 5.20 15.07 -32.52
CA GLN A 16 6.43 14.84 -31.75
C GLN A 16 6.13 14.78 -30.25
N ALA A 17 5.30 15.66 -29.72
CA ALA A 17 4.87 15.61 -28.33
C ALA A 17 4.09 14.32 -28.03
N ALA A 18 3.20 13.86 -28.93
CA ALA A 18 2.49 12.59 -28.78
C ALA A 18 3.43 11.38 -28.77
N LEU A 19 4.45 11.37 -29.61
CA LEU A 19 5.48 10.34 -29.61
C LEU A 19 6.30 10.35 -28.32
N ASN A 20 6.67 11.51 -27.80
CA ASN A 20 7.36 11.66 -26.52
C ASN A 20 6.50 11.12 -25.36
N THR A 21 5.20 11.47 -25.34
CA THR A 21 4.25 10.96 -24.34
C THR A 21 4.11 9.43 -24.45
N THR A 22 4.04 8.89 -25.67
CA THR A 22 4.00 7.44 -25.89
C THR A 22 5.28 6.76 -25.39
N GLY A 23 6.45 7.32 -25.70
CA GLY A 23 7.74 6.85 -25.19
C GLY A 23 7.79 6.86 -23.65
N ASN A 24 7.30 7.93 -23.02
CA ASN A 24 7.20 8.02 -21.56
C ASN A 24 6.26 6.95 -20.98
N ASN A 25 5.11 6.71 -21.62
CA ASN A 25 4.18 5.66 -21.22
C ASN A 25 4.84 4.26 -21.29
N ILE A 26 5.60 3.97 -22.33
CA ILE A 26 6.29 2.69 -22.51
C ILE A 26 7.38 2.50 -21.44
N THR A 27 8.21 3.53 -21.23
CA THR A 27 9.31 3.45 -20.26
C THR A 27 8.83 3.32 -18.82
N ASN A 28 7.67 3.89 -18.49
CA ASN A 28 7.09 3.85 -17.16
C ASN A 28 5.97 2.80 -16.99
N ALA A 29 5.76 1.91 -17.95
CA ALA A 29 4.67 0.92 -17.90
C ALA A 29 4.72 0.03 -16.65
N ASN A 30 5.92 -0.22 -16.09
CA ASN A 30 6.13 -1.01 -14.88
C ASN A 30 6.49 -0.15 -13.64
N THR A 31 6.37 1.18 -13.74
CA THR A 31 6.62 2.08 -12.60
C THR A 31 5.37 2.12 -11.71
N PRO A 32 5.45 1.70 -10.44
CA PRO A 32 4.31 1.78 -9.53
C PRO A 32 3.76 3.20 -9.41
N GLY A 33 2.44 3.32 -9.46
CA GLY A 33 1.76 4.61 -9.36
C GLY A 33 1.76 5.47 -10.63
N TYR A 34 2.39 5.00 -11.72
CA TYR A 34 2.35 5.72 -12.99
C TYR A 34 1.02 5.54 -13.71
N SER A 35 0.41 6.64 -14.13
CA SER A 35 -0.80 6.65 -14.95
C SER A 35 -0.47 6.96 -16.40
N ARG A 36 -1.00 6.16 -17.33
CA ARG A 36 -0.83 6.42 -18.76
C ARG A 36 -1.33 7.81 -19.13
N GLN A 37 -0.56 8.53 -19.91
CA GLN A 37 -0.88 9.88 -20.38
C GLN A 37 -1.32 9.89 -21.84
N GLU A 38 -2.21 10.81 -22.18
CA GLU A 38 -2.73 11.03 -23.52
C GLU A 38 -2.62 12.50 -23.91
N VAL A 39 -2.21 12.75 -25.15
CA VAL A 39 -2.17 14.10 -25.72
C VAL A 39 -3.49 14.39 -26.40
N LEU A 40 -4.15 15.48 -26.00
CA LEU A 40 -5.35 15.98 -26.64
C LEU A 40 -4.99 17.07 -27.63
N PHE A 41 -5.45 16.91 -28.86
CA PHE A 41 -5.26 17.90 -29.92
C PHE A 41 -6.51 18.73 -30.10
N GLU A 42 -6.29 20.01 -30.44
CA GLU A 42 -7.35 20.91 -30.89
C GLU A 42 -6.95 21.62 -32.19
N THR A 43 -7.93 22.04 -32.94
CA THR A 43 -7.68 22.83 -34.14
C THR A 43 -7.36 24.28 -33.78
N GLN A 44 -6.32 24.86 -34.41
CA GLN A 44 -6.08 26.31 -34.26
C GLN A 44 -7.21 27.12 -34.91
N GLU A 45 -7.45 28.32 -34.37
CA GLU A 45 -8.41 29.23 -34.96
C GLU A 45 -8.10 29.49 -36.45
N GLY A 46 -9.07 29.19 -37.28
CA GLY A 46 -8.92 29.35 -38.72
C GLY A 46 -8.90 30.84 -39.14
N GLN A 47 -8.18 31.14 -40.21
CA GLN A 47 -8.17 32.47 -40.83
C GLN A 47 -9.42 32.70 -41.67
N ARG A 48 -10.14 33.79 -41.40
CA ARG A 48 -11.29 34.22 -42.19
C ARG A 48 -10.80 34.83 -43.50
N THR A 49 -11.30 34.34 -44.60
CA THR A 49 -11.06 34.88 -45.94
C THR A 49 -12.39 35.27 -46.59
N GLY A 50 -12.35 36.01 -47.69
CA GLY A 50 -13.57 36.34 -48.42
C GLY A 50 -14.32 35.14 -49.01
N ALA A 51 -13.68 33.96 -49.09
CA ALA A 51 -14.23 32.70 -49.58
C ALA A 51 -14.59 31.73 -48.46
N GLY A 52 -14.40 32.07 -47.16
CA GLY A 52 -14.65 31.20 -46.01
C GLY A 52 -13.48 31.17 -45.04
N THR A 53 -13.51 30.20 -44.10
CA THR A 53 -12.46 30.05 -43.11
C THR A 53 -11.48 28.93 -43.53
N ILE A 54 -10.19 29.29 -43.54
CA ILE A 54 -9.11 28.34 -43.83
C ILE A 54 -8.49 27.89 -42.48
N GLY A 55 -8.32 26.60 -42.26
CA GLY A 55 -7.67 26.03 -41.06
C GLY A 55 -6.23 26.52 -40.91
N SER A 56 -5.77 26.71 -39.67
CA SER A 56 -4.43 27.22 -39.36
C SER A 56 -3.50 26.17 -38.75
N GLY A 57 -3.95 24.90 -38.65
CA GLY A 57 -3.18 23.81 -38.12
C GLY A 57 -3.74 23.21 -36.82
N VAL A 58 -2.89 22.62 -36.02
CA VAL A 58 -3.24 21.90 -34.77
C VAL A 58 -2.41 22.42 -33.60
N ASN A 59 -3.03 22.47 -32.43
CA ASN A 59 -2.39 22.72 -31.14
C ASN A 59 -2.54 21.49 -30.23
N ILE A 60 -1.69 21.42 -29.20
CA ILE A 60 -1.91 20.55 -28.06
C ILE A 60 -2.82 21.31 -27.09
N ALA A 61 -4.02 20.77 -26.85
CA ALA A 61 -4.96 21.33 -25.89
C ALA A 61 -4.54 20.96 -24.47
N ASP A 62 -4.16 19.68 -24.24
CA ASP A 62 -3.80 19.17 -22.94
C ASP A 62 -3.00 17.87 -23.07
N ILE A 63 -2.25 17.54 -21.99
CA ILE A 63 -1.65 16.21 -21.77
C ILE A 63 -2.21 15.69 -20.46
N ARG A 64 -3.22 14.85 -20.55
CA ARG A 64 -3.92 14.36 -19.38
C ARG A 64 -3.53 12.92 -19.02
N ARG A 65 -3.61 12.59 -17.74
CA ARG A 65 -3.51 11.23 -17.25
C ARG A 65 -4.85 10.49 -17.40
N LEU A 66 -4.79 9.22 -17.76
CA LEU A 66 -5.95 8.34 -17.82
C LEU A 66 -6.07 7.57 -16.50
N ALA A 67 -6.42 8.26 -15.44
CA ALA A 67 -6.71 7.70 -14.13
C ALA A 67 -8.23 7.72 -13.88
N ASN A 68 -8.76 6.60 -13.40
CA ASN A 68 -10.15 6.52 -12.97
C ASN A 68 -10.19 6.69 -11.45
N GLU A 69 -10.67 7.84 -10.97
CA GLU A 69 -10.69 8.18 -9.55
C GLU A 69 -11.47 7.16 -8.70
N TYR A 70 -12.55 6.60 -9.25
CA TYR A 70 -13.32 5.56 -8.57
C TYR A 70 -12.46 4.30 -8.35
N LEU A 71 -11.74 3.83 -9.37
CA LEU A 71 -10.86 2.68 -9.23
C LEU A 71 -9.66 2.97 -8.31
N VAL A 72 -9.12 4.18 -8.36
CA VAL A 72 -8.05 4.60 -7.44
C VAL A 72 -8.53 4.59 -5.99
N GLN A 73 -9.76 5.05 -5.75
CA GLN A 73 -10.37 4.97 -4.41
C GLN A 73 -10.58 3.52 -3.98
N GLN A 74 -11.13 2.68 -4.85
CA GLN A 74 -11.34 1.26 -4.55
C GLN A 74 -10.03 0.54 -4.24
N VAL A 75 -8.97 0.79 -5.00
CA VAL A 75 -7.63 0.23 -4.72
C VAL A 75 -7.14 0.65 -3.33
N ARG A 76 -7.38 1.89 -2.91
CA ARG A 76 -7.00 2.34 -1.55
C ARG A 76 -7.79 1.61 -0.46
N GLU A 77 -9.10 1.45 -0.65
CA GLU A 77 -9.96 0.70 0.28
C GLU A 77 -9.53 -0.77 0.38
N ASP A 78 -9.27 -1.42 -0.76
CA ASP A 78 -8.79 -2.80 -0.82
C ASP A 78 -7.39 -2.94 -0.21
N SER A 79 -6.49 -1.97 -0.42
CA SER A 79 -5.15 -1.93 0.21
C SER A 79 -5.24 -1.83 1.72
N THR A 80 -6.19 -1.05 2.26
CA THR A 80 -6.43 -0.97 3.71
C THR A 80 -6.88 -2.31 4.27
N LEU A 81 -7.86 -2.95 3.63
CA LEU A 81 -8.34 -4.27 4.06
C LEU A 81 -7.25 -5.34 3.96
N PHE A 82 -6.45 -5.30 2.90
CA PHE A 82 -5.34 -6.22 2.72
C PHE A 82 -4.29 -6.07 3.83
N GLY A 83 -3.86 -4.82 4.12
CA GLY A 83 -2.89 -4.53 5.19
C GLY A 83 -3.39 -4.97 6.58
N GLU A 84 -4.68 -4.75 6.88
CA GLU A 84 -5.32 -5.21 8.11
C GLU A 84 -5.29 -6.74 8.23
N GLN A 85 -5.70 -7.44 7.16
CA GLN A 85 -5.75 -8.90 7.15
C GLN A 85 -4.35 -9.52 7.20
N GLU A 86 -3.37 -8.93 6.54
CA GLU A 86 -1.98 -9.40 6.58
C GLU A 86 -1.39 -9.28 7.99
N ALA A 87 -1.56 -8.13 8.64
CA ALA A 87 -1.11 -7.91 10.01
C ALA A 87 -1.78 -8.88 10.99
N LEU A 88 -3.11 -9.03 10.90
CA LEU A 88 -3.87 -9.95 11.75
C LEU A 88 -3.43 -11.41 11.54
N ASN A 89 -3.31 -11.87 10.29
CA ASN A 89 -2.90 -13.24 9.97
C ASN A 89 -1.47 -13.52 10.44
N SER A 90 -0.56 -12.56 10.31
CA SER A 90 0.81 -12.67 10.82
C SER A 90 0.83 -12.89 12.32
N GLU A 91 0.10 -12.09 13.10
CA GLU A 91 0.06 -12.20 14.56
C GLU A 91 -0.70 -13.44 15.03
N LEU A 92 -1.78 -13.85 14.36
CA LEU A 92 -2.50 -15.08 14.66
C LEU A 92 -1.64 -16.32 14.37
N SER A 93 -0.87 -16.33 13.28
CA SER A 93 0.04 -17.43 12.95
C SER A 93 1.15 -17.58 14.01
N ARG A 94 1.64 -16.47 14.55
CA ARG A 94 2.60 -16.48 15.68
C ARG A 94 1.98 -17.08 16.93
N LEU A 95 0.73 -16.71 17.27
CA LEU A 95 -0.01 -17.26 18.40
C LEU A 95 -0.29 -18.76 18.24
N ASP A 96 -0.68 -19.17 17.05
CA ASP A 96 -0.92 -20.60 16.74
C ASP A 96 0.35 -21.44 16.93
N ASN A 97 1.47 -20.99 16.39
CA ASN A 97 2.77 -21.63 16.58
C ASN A 97 3.20 -21.69 18.06
N LEU A 98 2.88 -20.66 18.83
CA LEU A 98 3.21 -20.58 20.25
C LEU A 98 2.38 -21.57 21.10
N LEU A 99 1.09 -21.71 20.79
CA LEU A 99 0.16 -22.52 21.56
C LEU A 99 0.06 -23.96 21.06
N GLY A 100 0.16 -24.16 19.72
CA GLY A 100 -0.13 -25.42 19.03
C GLY A 100 1.09 -26.28 18.73
N GLY A 101 2.32 -25.90 19.12
CA GLY A 101 3.54 -26.67 18.85
C GLY A 101 3.44 -28.09 19.43
N GLU A 102 3.61 -29.13 18.57
CA GLU A 102 3.42 -30.53 18.94
C GLU A 102 4.31 -30.98 20.13
N THR A 103 5.53 -30.48 20.20
CA THR A 103 6.49 -30.86 21.27
C THR A 103 6.58 -29.83 22.39
N THR A 104 6.20 -28.58 22.11
CA THR A 104 6.35 -27.46 23.04
C THR A 104 5.01 -26.87 23.47
N GLY A 105 3.90 -27.35 22.93
CA GLY A 105 2.55 -26.92 23.25
C GLY A 105 2.15 -27.16 24.71
N LEU A 106 1.31 -26.29 25.24
CA LEU A 106 0.73 -26.43 26.56
C LEU A 106 -0.07 -27.74 26.69
N SER A 107 -0.75 -28.14 25.62
CA SER A 107 -1.53 -29.41 25.58
C SER A 107 -0.69 -30.64 25.85
N THR A 108 0.53 -30.71 25.31
CA THR A 108 1.45 -31.84 25.53
C THR A 108 1.87 -31.90 26.99
N ALA A 109 2.26 -30.80 27.61
CA ALA A 109 2.64 -30.76 29.01
C ALA A 109 1.46 -31.15 29.94
N LEU A 110 0.25 -30.68 29.64
CA LEU A 110 -0.95 -31.09 30.41
C LEU A 110 -1.29 -32.56 30.24
N ASN A 111 -1.22 -33.09 29.01
CA ASN A 111 -1.48 -34.53 28.77
C ASN A 111 -0.49 -35.43 29.52
N ASN A 112 0.80 -35.11 29.52
CA ASN A 112 1.82 -35.81 30.24
C ASN A 112 1.56 -35.78 31.76
N PHE A 113 1.20 -34.61 32.29
CA PHE A 113 0.85 -34.43 33.69
C PHE A 113 -0.37 -35.32 34.09
N PHE A 114 -1.46 -35.29 33.30
CA PHE A 114 -2.63 -36.09 33.57
C PHE A 114 -2.35 -37.61 33.43
N ALA A 115 -1.52 -38.02 32.45
CA ALA A 115 -1.08 -39.39 32.31
C ALA A 115 -0.25 -39.84 33.53
N SER A 116 0.63 -38.97 34.03
CA SER A 116 1.40 -39.28 35.25
C SER A 116 0.52 -39.43 36.51
N LEU A 117 -0.54 -38.60 36.62
CA LEU A 117 -1.54 -38.76 37.71
C LEU A 117 -2.30 -40.09 37.60
N GLN A 118 -2.70 -40.51 36.40
CA GLN A 118 -3.38 -41.77 36.17
C GLN A 118 -2.49 -42.94 36.54
N ASN A 119 -1.21 -42.97 36.12
CA ASN A 119 -0.25 -43.97 36.48
C ASN A 119 0.00 -44.04 38.01
N ALA A 120 0.06 -42.90 38.69
CA ALA A 120 0.19 -42.82 40.12
C ALA A 120 -1.07 -43.30 40.88
N ALA A 121 -2.26 -43.19 40.26
CA ALA A 121 -3.50 -43.74 40.82
C ALA A 121 -3.58 -45.24 40.70
N GLU A 122 -2.93 -45.88 39.73
CA GLU A 122 -2.84 -47.34 39.57
C GLU A 122 -1.91 -47.97 40.61
N ASP A 123 -0.81 -47.31 41.01
CA ASP A 123 0.08 -47.73 42.09
C ASP A 123 0.41 -46.58 43.04
N PRO A 124 -0.49 -46.27 44.00
CA PRO A 124 -0.32 -45.15 44.93
C PRO A 124 0.86 -45.25 45.88
N THR A 125 1.41 -46.45 46.07
CA THR A 125 2.54 -46.68 46.96
C THR A 125 3.91 -46.52 46.32
N SER A 126 3.95 -46.44 44.97
CA SER A 126 5.17 -46.30 44.21
C SER A 126 5.78 -44.91 44.36
N LEU A 127 6.96 -44.85 44.96
CA LEU A 127 7.73 -43.61 45.09
C LEU A 127 8.13 -43.01 43.74
N PRO A 128 8.58 -43.81 42.74
CA PRO A 128 8.88 -43.29 41.41
C PRO A 128 7.69 -42.63 40.71
N GLN A 129 6.48 -43.22 40.82
CA GLN A 129 5.28 -42.66 40.21
C GLN A 129 4.90 -41.26 40.81
N ARG A 130 4.99 -41.15 42.13
CA ARG A 130 4.78 -39.86 42.81
C ARG A 130 5.80 -38.81 42.38
N GLN A 131 7.05 -39.21 42.21
CA GLN A 131 8.12 -38.30 41.77
C GLN A 131 7.95 -37.88 40.35
N LEU A 132 7.41 -38.75 39.46
CA LEU A 132 7.04 -38.40 38.09
C LEU A 132 5.94 -37.32 38.06
N VAL A 133 4.86 -37.47 38.87
CA VAL A 133 3.79 -36.47 38.98
C VAL A 133 4.36 -35.10 39.35
N LEU A 134 5.26 -35.04 40.34
CA LEU A 134 5.89 -33.76 40.72
C LEU A 134 6.74 -33.17 39.61
N SER A 135 7.47 -34.02 38.86
CA SER A 135 8.27 -33.58 37.72
C SER A 135 7.40 -33.02 36.59
N GLU A 136 6.32 -33.73 36.23
CA GLU A 136 5.39 -33.28 35.20
C GLU A 136 4.62 -32.01 35.61
N ALA A 137 4.25 -31.91 36.90
CA ALA A 137 3.67 -30.69 37.46
C ALA A 137 4.64 -29.47 37.28
N GLN A 138 5.92 -29.70 37.60
CA GLN A 138 6.96 -28.67 37.41
C GLN A 138 7.12 -28.30 35.93
N GLN A 139 7.03 -29.25 35.00
CA GLN A 139 7.05 -29.00 33.56
C GLN A 139 5.89 -28.12 33.13
N VAL A 140 4.67 -28.40 33.64
CA VAL A 140 3.49 -27.53 33.37
C VAL A 140 3.72 -26.10 33.86
N VAL A 141 4.24 -25.94 35.10
CA VAL A 141 4.56 -24.60 35.63
C VAL A 141 5.60 -23.87 34.77
N ASN A 142 6.68 -24.57 34.42
CA ASN A 142 7.72 -24.01 33.57
C ASN A 142 7.15 -23.60 32.19
N ARG A 143 6.24 -24.41 31.64
CA ARG A 143 5.60 -24.05 30.35
C ARG A 143 4.71 -22.83 30.44
N PHE A 144 3.92 -22.71 31.51
CA PHE A 144 3.12 -21.48 31.72
C PHE A 144 4.01 -20.22 31.86
N GLN A 145 5.12 -20.35 32.59
CA GLN A 145 6.06 -19.23 32.73
C GLN A 145 6.70 -18.87 31.38
N ALA A 146 7.11 -19.84 30.56
CA ALA A 146 7.63 -19.61 29.23
C ALA A 146 6.60 -18.91 28.34
N LEU A 147 5.36 -19.42 28.31
CA LEU A 147 4.27 -18.78 27.55
C LEU A 147 4.02 -17.34 27.99
N ASN A 148 4.03 -17.07 29.30
CA ASN A 148 3.87 -15.72 29.80
C ASN A 148 4.99 -14.77 29.31
N GLN A 149 6.25 -15.24 29.29
CA GLN A 149 7.37 -14.47 28.77
C GLN A 149 7.22 -14.21 27.26
N GLU A 150 6.81 -15.20 26.49
CA GLU A 150 6.57 -15.06 25.05
C GLU A 150 5.45 -14.07 24.75
N PHE A 151 4.34 -14.09 25.50
CA PHE A 151 3.28 -13.08 25.37
C PHE A 151 3.76 -11.67 25.70
N ILE A 152 4.59 -11.50 26.71
CA ILE A 152 5.19 -10.21 27.04
C ILE A 152 6.06 -9.73 25.86
N GLN A 153 6.92 -10.59 25.32
CA GLN A 153 7.78 -10.26 24.18
C GLN A 153 6.98 -9.94 22.93
N GLN A 154 5.92 -10.71 22.64
CA GLN A 154 5.04 -10.41 21.51
C GLN A 154 4.35 -9.06 21.65
N ARG A 155 3.84 -8.75 22.85
CA ARG A 155 3.23 -7.43 23.12
C ARG A 155 4.22 -6.27 22.89
N GLU A 156 5.46 -6.39 23.36
CA GLU A 156 6.49 -5.37 23.12
C GLU A 156 6.90 -5.29 21.64
N SER A 157 6.92 -6.41 20.91
CA SER A 157 7.14 -6.44 19.47
C SER A 157 6.03 -5.68 18.72
N ILE A 158 4.75 -5.98 19.02
CA ILE A 158 3.60 -5.28 18.42
C ILE A 158 3.66 -3.77 18.71
N LYS A 159 3.97 -3.39 19.94
CA LYS A 159 4.12 -1.98 20.31
C LYS A 159 5.22 -1.28 19.49
N THR A 160 6.35 -1.95 19.29
CA THR A 160 7.46 -1.43 18.49
C THR A 160 7.05 -1.28 17.02
N GLN A 161 6.34 -2.28 16.46
CA GLN A 161 5.82 -2.23 15.09
C GLN A 161 4.81 -1.09 14.92
N MET A 162 3.90 -0.91 15.89
CA MET A 162 2.95 0.22 15.88
C MET A 162 3.67 1.57 15.92
N GLN A 163 4.71 1.72 16.75
CA GLN A 163 5.51 2.95 16.81
C GLN A 163 6.22 3.24 15.48
N GLN A 164 6.72 2.20 14.82
CA GLN A 164 7.33 2.35 13.49
C GLN A 164 6.28 2.73 12.45
N GLY A 165 5.14 2.04 12.41
CA GLY A 165 4.04 2.36 11.50
C GLY A 165 3.54 3.81 11.65
N ILE A 166 3.47 4.34 12.88
CA ILE A 166 3.13 5.76 13.12
C ILE A 166 4.19 6.70 12.54
N LYS A 167 5.49 6.38 12.66
CA LYS A 167 6.56 7.19 12.07
C LYS A 167 6.48 7.19 10.55
N ASP A 168 6.25 6.01 9.96
CA ASP A 168 6.13 5.85 8.51
C ASP A 168 4.90 6.60 7.98
N ALA A 169 3.75 6.48 8.66
CA ALA A 169 2.54 7.25 8.35
C ALA A 169 2.78 8.76 8.41
N ASN A 170 3.46 9.26 9.45
CA ASN A 170 3.79 10.68 9.57
C ASN A 170 4.75 11.16 8.45
N THR A 171 5.68 10.32 8.02
CA THR A 171 6.59 10.62 6.91
C THR A 171 5.82 10.70 5.59
N LEU A 172 4.89 9.77 5.35
CA LEU A 172 4.00 9.78 4.19
C LEU A 172 3.10 11.01 4.18
N LEU A 173 2.47 11.35 5.32
CA LEU A 173 1.63 12.55 5.45
C LEU A 173 2.41 13.83 5.14
N LYS A 174 3.66 13.95 5.61
CA LYS A 174 4.52 15.09 5.28
C LYS A 174 4.80 15.15 3.78
N SER A 175 5.16 14.03 3.17
CA SER A 175 5.41 13.97 1.72
C SER A 175 4.15 14.30 0.90
N ILE A 176 2.96 13.88 1.35
CA ILE A 176 1.67 14.22 0.71
C ILE A 176 1.41 15.73 0.83
N ALA A 177 1.68 16.34 1.98
CA ALA A 177 1.52 17.79 2.17
C ALA A 177 2.46 18.58 1.25
N GLU A 178 3.73 18.16 1.13
CA GLU A 178 4.70 18.76 0.20
C GLU A 178 4.26 18.62 -1.26
N LEU A 179 3.72 17.45 -1.65
CA LEU A 179 3.18 17.22 -2.99
C LEU A 179 1.94 18.07 -3.25
N ASN A 180 1.04 18.20 -2.28
CA ASN A 180 -0.14 19.07 -2.43
C ASN A 180 0.27 20.53 -2.66
N LEU A 181 1.27 21.01 -1.92
CA LEU A 181 1.82 22.36 -2.14
C LEU A 181 2.42 22.49 -3.54
N ALA A 182 3.28 21.56 -3.94
CA ALA A 182 3.90 21.55 -5.26
C ALA A 182 2.87 21.47 -6.40
N ILE A 183 1.76 20.73 -6.21
CA ILE A 183 0.65 20.68 -7.14
C ILE A 183 -0.01 22.07 -7.23
N SER A 184 -0.32 22.69 -6.08
CA SER A 184 -1.00 24.01 -6.07
C SER A 184 -0.15 25.13 -6.67
N GLU A 185 1.18 25.04 -6.56
CA GLU A 185 2.13 26.02 -7.11
C GLU A 185 2.56 25.69 -8.55
N SER A 186 2.06 24.62 -9.14
CA SER A 186 2.50 24.15 -10.46
C SER A 186 2.11 25.14 -11.55
N PRO A 187 3.05 25.51 -12.46
CA PRO A 187 2.73 26.33 -13.59
C PRO A 187 1.67 25.65 -14.47
N GLY A 188 0.66 26.39 -14.88
CA GLY A 188 -0.40 25.86 -15.76
C GLY A 188 -1.70 25.47 -15.07
N ILE A 189 -1.74 25.31 -13.73
CA ILE A 189 -3.00 25.07 -13.01
C ILE A 189 -4.05 26.14 -13.29
N ALA A 190 -3.63 27.41 -13.32
CA ALA A 190 -4.52 28.52 -13.66
C ALA A 190 -5.09 28.42 -15.08
N GLN A 191 -4.46 27.65 -15.97
CA GLN A 191 -4.90 27.36 -17.34
C GLN A 191 -5.56 25.97 -17.45
N GLY A 192 -5.78 25.28 -16.34
CA GLY A 192 -6.39 23.94 -16.31
C GLY A 192 -5.43 22.79 -16.64
N GLN A 193 -4.13 23.08 -16.79
CA GLN A 193 -3.13 22.04 -17.04
C GLN A 193 -2.70 21.38 -15.73
N MET A 194 -2.95 20.09 -15.59
CA MET A 194 -2.64 19.36 -14.37
C MET A 194 -1.21 18.77 -14.37
N PRO A 195 -0.48 18.86 -13.25
CA PRO A 195 0.86 18.28 -13.13
C PRO A 195 0.77 16.77 -12.91
N ASN A 196 0.61 16.00 -14.00
CA ASN A 196 0.32 14.57 -13.99
C ASN A 196 1.29 13.75 -13.12
N GLU A 197 2.60 14.02 -13.19
CA GLU A 197 3.60 13.32 -12.41
C GLU A 197 3.47 13.57 -10.89
N LEU A 198 3.12 14.78 -10.48
CA LEU A 198 2.92 15.10 -9.07
C LEU A 198 1.64 14.44 -8.53
N LEU A 199 0.60 14.40 -9.37
CA LEU A 199 -0.64 13.72 -9.05
C LEU A 199 -0.42 12.20 -8.89
N ASP A 200 0.34 11.56 -9.79
CA ASP A 200 0.69 10.15 -9.72
C ASP A 200 1.51 9.85 -8.45
N LYS A 201 2.51 10.66 -8.13
CA LYS A 201 3.31 10.54 -6.91
C LYS A 201 2.45 10.69 -5.65
N ARG A 202 1.50 11.65 -5.66
CA ARG A 202 0.59 11.84 -4.53
C ARG A 202 -0.33 10.64 -4.35
N ASP A 203 -0.92 10.15 -5.43
CA ASP A 203 -1.83 9.00 -5.38
C ASP A 203 -1.10 7.73 -4.90
N GLU A 204 0.16 7.52 -5.31
CA GLU A 204 0.97 6.41 -4.80
C GLU A 204 1.31 6.58 -3.31
N LYS A 205 1.61 7.80 -2.82
CA LYS A 205 1.80 8.05 -1.38
C LYS A 205 0.53 7.84 -0.56
N LEU A 206 -0.63 8.21 -1.11
CA LEU A 206 -1.93 7.92 -0.50
C LEU A 206 -2.21 6.41 -0.46
N ARG A 207 -1.86 5.65 -1.50
CA ARG A 207 -1.98 4.20 -1.53
C ARG A 207 -1.09 3.55 -0.48
N GLN A 208 0.19 3.96 -0.37
CA GLN A 208 1.11 3.49 0.68
C GLN A 208 0.61 3.83 2.08
N LEU A 209 0.02 5.00 2.28
CA LEU A 209 -0.57 5.38 3.56
C LEU A 209 -1.80 4.52 3.89
N SER A 210 -2.61 4.16 2.89
CA SER A 210 -3.79 3.32 3.08
C SER A 210 -3.47 1.89 3.51
N GLU A 211 -2.28 1.38 3.23
CA GLU A 211 -1.80 0.10 3.74
C GLU A 211 -1.51 0.11 5.26
N LEU A 212 -1.21 1.30 5.81
CA LEU A 212 -0.89 1.47 7.23
C LEU A 212 -2.09 1.90 8.07
N VAL A 213 -2.95 2.74 7.50
CA VAL A 213 -4.08 3.34 8.22
C VAL A 213 -5.27 3.55 7.29
N ASN A 214 -6.48 3.42 7.82
CA ASN A 214 -7.68 3.72 7.06
C ASN A 214 -7.80 5.23 6.82
N ILE A 215 -7.78 5.64 5.57
CA ILE A 215 -7.86 7.05 5.16
C ILE A 215 -9.10 7.32 4.32
N LYS A 216 -9.66 8.53 4.48
CA LYS A 216 -10.64 9.09 3.55
C LYS A 216 -10.06 10.30 2.87
N VAL A 217 -10.09 10.33 1.55
CA VAL A 217 -9.61 11.46 0.75
C VAL A 217 -10.82 12.22 0.25
N SER A 218 -10.92 13.50 0.62
CA SER A 218 -11.89 14.42 0.04
C SER A 218 -11.25 15.16 -1.14
N PRO A 219 -11.95 15.33 -2.26
CA PRO A 219 -11.48 16.23 -3.30
C PRO A 219 -11.38 17.66 -2.73
N ALA A 220 -10.29 18.35 -3.06
CA ALA A 220 -10.03 19.72 -2.67
C ALA A 220 -10.75 20.70 -3.61
#